data_c06f1ac62b89470a0d4be721b858efa0
#
_entry.id   c06f1ac62b89470a0d4be721b858efa0
#
_cell.length_a   1.000
_cell.length_b   1.000
_cell.length_c   1.000
_cell.angle_alpha   90.00
_cell.angle_beta   90.00
_cell.angle_gamma   90.00
#
_symmetry.space_group_name_H-M   'P 1'
#
loop_
_entity.id
_entity.type
_entity.pdbx_description
1 polymer ?
#
loop_
_entity_poly.entity_id
_entity_poly.type
_entity_poly.pdbx_seq_one_letter_code
_entity_poly.pdbx_strand_id
1 'polypeptide(L)'
;FQLSRGLPPPARVGVLLRCSKDLQQVKWLGLGPHENYPDRKASAFLGCYEAQVRDLHVPYIVPSENGAHQETRWLALHSTDSTNMCFFTAVDNFSFSVSNFSAFELARCQHQHELTPDEHVNVHLDAFHMGLGGDCSWFPCVHEEFVASSRRYSFRFLVAGVSGAAQLLDAYSYRLPAEPTDAKEVEK
;
A
#
# COMPACT_ATOMS: atom_id res chain seq x y z
N PHE A 1 -15.81 -4.31 4.29
CA PHE A 1 -15.85 -5.44 3.34
C PHE A 1 -16.24 -6.70 4.09
N GLN A 2 -17.05 -7.54 3.45
CA GLN A 2 -17.40 -8.87 3.95
C GLN A 2 -17.08 -9.90 2.86
N LEU A 3 -16.25 -10.88 3.20
CA LEU A 3 -15.85 -11.94 2.27
C LEU A 3 -16.92 -13.02 2.18
N SER A 4 -17.21 -13.50 0.98
CA SER A 4 -18.12 -14.61 0.75
C SER A 4 -17.56 -15.93 1.28
N ARG A 5 -18.44 -16.82 1.74
CA ARG A 5 -18.03 -18.17 2.16
C ARG A 5 -17.55 -18.97 0.96
N GLY A 6 -16.50 -19.76 1.15
CA GLY A 6 -15.96 -20.68 0.13
C GLY A 6 -14.97 -20.08 -0.86
N LEU A 7 -14.69 -18.77 -0.78
CA LEU A 7 -13.58 -18.18 -1.53
C LEU A 7 -12.25 -18.38 -0.78
N PRO A 8 -11.14 -18.49 -1.52
CA PRO A 8 -9.82 -18.48 -0.89
C PRO A 8 -9.56 -17.16 -0.15
N PRO A 9 -8.68 -17.15 0.85
CA PRO A 9 -8.29 -15.92 1.53
C PRO A 9 -7.78 -14.87 0.52
N PRO A 10 -8.19 -13.59 0.65
CA PRO A 10 -7.70 -12.55 -0.24
C PRO A 10 -6.23 -12.24 0.04
N ALA A 11 -5.48 -11.97 -1.02
CA ALA A 11 -4.10 -11.54 -0.91
C ALA A 11 -3.97 -10.14 -0.30
N ARG A 12 -4.96 -9.26 -0.55
CA ARG A 12 -5.02 -7.92 0.01
C ARG A 12 -6.46 -7.44 0.18
N VAL A 13 -6.66 -6.56 1.15
CA VAL A 13 -7.94 -5.89 1.39
C VAL A 13 -7.68 -4.40 1.54
N GLY A 14 -8.07 -3.63 0.56
CA GLY A 14 -7.79 -2.20 0.51
C GLY A 14 -8.46 -1.51 -0.67
N VAL A 15 -7.87 -0.41 -1.10
CA VAL A 15 -8.32 0.38 -2.24
C VAL A 15 -7.17 0.61 -3.22
N LEU A 16 -7.49 0.62 -4.50
CA LEU A 16 -6.62 1.06 -5.57
C LEU A 16 -7.07 2.45 -6.03
N LEU A 17 -6.16 3.39 -6.01
CA LEU A 17 -6.34 4.73 -6.53
C LEU A 17 -5.44 4.94 -7.75
N ARG A 18 -5.96 5.59 -8.76
CA ARG A 18 -5.20 6.02 -9.92
C ARG A 18 -4.94 7.51 -9.82
N CYS A 19 -3.68 7.86 -9.60
CA CYS A 19 -3.24 9.25 -9.45
C CYS A 19 -2.66 9.78 -10.75
N SER A 20 -2.53 11.10 -10.83
CA SER A 20 -1.89 11.75 -11.98
C SER A 20 -0.48 11.20 -12.21
N LYS A 21 -0.12 11.01 -13.47
CA LYS A 21 1.22 10.56 -13.90
C LYS A 21 2.34 11.49 -13.43
N ASP A 22 2.03 12.76 -13.13
CA ASP A 22 3.02 13.75 -12.70
C ASP A 22 3.48 13.52 -11.24
N LEU A 23 2.74 12.75 -10.44
CA LEU A 23 3.03 12.47 -9.04
C LEU A 23 4.08 11.37 -8.92
N GLN A 24 5.33 11.67 -9.28
CA GLN A 24 6.43 10.71 -9.36
C GLN A 24 7.34 10.69 -8.12
N GLN A 25 7.13 11.58 -7.15
CA GLN A 25 7.88 11.59 -5.90
C GLN A 25 7.00 11.03 -4.78
N VAL A 26 7.54 10.13 -4.00
CA VAL A 26 6.85 9.44 -2.90
C VAL A 26 7.57 9.71 -1.61
N LYS A 27 6.83 10.11 -0.58
CA LYS A 27 7.35 10.30 0.77
C LYS A 27 6.43 9.60 1.76
N TRP A 28 7.00 8.89 2.74
CA TRP A 28 6.19 8.17 3.72
C TRP A 28 6.84 8.11 5.10
N LEU A 29 6.02 7.96 6.13
CA LEU A 29 6.40 7.56 7.47
C LEU A 29 5.90 6.13 7.69
N GLY A 30 6.80 5.18 7.74
CA GLY A 30 6.49 3.77 7.83
C GLY A 30 7.77 2.92 7.83
N LEU A 31 7.62 1.62 7.59
CA LEU A 31 8.78 0.75 7.41
C LEU A 31 9.42 0.98 6.04
N GLY A 32 10.75 0.92 6.01
CA GLY A 32 11.57 1.11 4.81
C GLY A 32 13.06 0.92 5.08
N PRO A 33 13.94 1.37 4.17
CA PRO A 33 13.66 2.05 2.90
C PRO A 33 13.17 1.13 1.77
N HIS A 34 13.50 -0.18 1.81
CA HIS A 34 13.16 -1.17 0.80
C HIS A 34 11.76 -1.75 1.02
N GLU A 35 11.23 -2.44 0.00
CA GLU A 35 9.97 -3.15 0.11
C GLU A 35 9.96 -4.10 1.30
N ASN A 36 8.83 -4.23 1.93
CA ASN A 36 8.63 -5.15 3.04
C ASN A 36 7.19 -5.64 3.09
N TYR A 37 6.99 -6.84 3.63
CA TYR A 37 5.71 -7.55 3.68
C TYR A 37 5.48 -8.06 5.11
N PRO A 38 4.26 -8.43 5.50
CA PRO A 38 3.97 -8.87 6.87
C PRO A 38 4.93 -9.93 7.41
N ASP A 39 5.33 -10.88 6.56
CA ASP A 39 6.26 -11.97 6.86
C ASP A 39 7.72 -11.68 6.47
N ARG A 40 8.01 -10.51 5.90
CA ARG A 40 9.34 -10.11 5.43
C ARG A 40 9.62 -8.63 5.73
N LYS A 41 9.70 -8.29 7.02
CA LYS A 41 9.92 -6.91 7.49
C LYS A 41 11.01 -6.74 8.55
N ALA A 42 11.68 -7.82 8.94
CA ALA A 42 12.69 -7.77 10.00
C ALA A 42 13.91 -6.89 9.68
N SER A 43 14.20 -6.67 8.38
CA SER A 43 15.28 -5.80 7.91
C SER A 43 14.85 -4.34 7.66
N ALA A 44 13.55 -4.02 7.81
CA ALA A 44 13.02 -2.69 7.60
C ALA A 44 12.94 -1.92 8.93
N PHE A 45 13.16 -0.62 8.89
CA PHE A 45 13.12 0.25 10.05
C PHE A 45 12.03 1.31 9.91
N LEU A 46 11.43 1.68 11.04
CA LEU A 46 10.50 2.80 11.06
C LEU A 46 11.26 4.12 10.83
N GLY A 47 10.86 4.86 9.83
CA GLY A 47 11.49 6.11 9.45
C GLY A 47 10.66 6.94 8.49
N CYS A 48 11.15 8.13 8.19
CA CYS A 48 10.62 8.97 7.14
C CYS A 48 11.52 8.80 5.90
N TYR A 49 10.95 8.32 4.81
CA TYR A 49 11.66 7.99 3.60
C TYR A 49 11.10 8.77 2.41
N GLU A 50 11.93 8.87 1.38
CA GLU A 50 11.58 9.51 0.11
C GLU A 50 12.20 8.73 -1.05
N ALA A 51 11.45 8.54 -2.12
CA ALA A 51 11.89 7.84 -3.33
C ALA A 51 11.11 8.32 -4.55
N GLN A 52 11.61 8.04 -5.74
CA GLN A 52 10.80 8.14 -6.95
C GLN A 52 9.96 6.87 -7.14
N VAL A 53 8.78 7.00 -7.75
CA VAL A 53 7.91 5.84 -8.03
C VAL A 53 8.65 4.71 -8.74
N ARG A 54 9.51 5.06 -9.71
CA ARG A 54 10.31 4.07 -10.45
C ARG A 54 11.31 3.30 -9.58
N ASP A 55 11.81 3.93 -8.50
CA ASP A 55 12.83 3.35 -7.63
C ASP A 55 12.20 2.41 -6.57
N LEU A 56 10.88 2.44 -6.42
CA LEU A 56 10.11 1.51 -5.58
C LEU A 56 9.83 0.18 -6.31
N HIS A 57 10.05 0.11 -7.61
CA HIS A 57 9.87 -1.11 -8.38
C HIS A 57 11.04 -2.08 -8.16
N VAL A 58 10.73 -3.29 -7.74
CA VAL A 58 11.72 -4.37 -7.60
C VAL A 58 11.66 -5.26 -8.84
N PRO A 59 12.73 -5.30 -9.65
CA PRO A 59 12.74 -6.02 -10.92
C PRO A 59 12.99 -7.52 -10.72
N TYR A 60 12.02 -8.23 -10.15
CA TYR A 60 12.07 -9.69 -10.07
C TYR A 60 12.18 -10.31 -11.46
N ILE A 61 12.81 -11.47 -11.57
CA ILE A 61 13.07 -12.17 -12.86
C ILE A 61 11.77 -12.31 -13.65
N VAL A 62 10.71 -12.76 -13.01
CA VAL A 62 9.35 -12.72 -13.56
C VAL A 62 8.61 -11.59 -12.85
N PRO A 63 8.01 -10.64 -13.58
CA PRO A 63 7.22 -9.58 -12.98
C PRO A 63 6.13 -10.14 -12.06
N SER A 64 6.03 -9.62 -10.86
CA SER A 64 5.08 -10.06 -9.86
C SER A 64 4.78 -8.96 -8.86
N GLU A 65 4.01 -9.24 -7.81
CA GLU A 65 3.79 -8.34 -6.68
C GLU A 65 5.14 -7.86 -6.12
N ASN A 66 5.28 -6.54 -5.97
CA ASN A 66 6.49 -5.92 -5.43
C ASN A 66 6.21 -4.52 -4.88
N GLY A 67 7.18 -3.95 -4.16
CA GLY A 67 7.17 -2.56 -3.74
C GLY A 67 6.22 -2.23 -2.59
N ALA A 68 5.71 -3.21 -1.83
CA ALA A 68 4.88 -2.93 -0.68
C ALA A 68 5.70 -2.43 0.52
N HIS A 69 5.09 -1.58 1.34
CA HIS A 69 5.64 -1.02 2.58
C HIS A 69 4.61 -1.13 3.70
N GLN A 70 5.05 -1.65 4.84
CA GLN A 70 4.19 -1.95 5.97
C GLN A 70 4.25 -0.86 7.04
N GLU A 71 3.28 -0.90 7.97
CA GLU A 71 3.20 -0.03 9.14
C GLU A 71 3.28 1.46 8.81
N THR A 72 2.69 1.83 7.68
CA THR A 72 2.67 3.20 7.19
C THR A 72 1.66 4.02 7.98
N ARG A 73 2.08 5.18 8.45
CA ARG A 73 1.24 6.14 9.18
C ARG A 73 0.68 7.21 8.25
N TRP A 74 1.47 7.61 7.28
CA TRP A 74 1.06 8.50 6.21
C TRP A 74 1.93 8.29 4.97
N LEU A 75 1.35 8.61 3.83
CA LEU A 75 1.95 8.57 2.51
C LEU A 75 1.65 9.88 1.78
N ALA A 76 2.62 10.42 1.08
CA ALA A 76 2.44 11.58 0.22
C ALA A 76 3.05 11.31 -1.15
N LEU A 77 2.29 11.65 -2.19
CA LEU A 77 2.80 11.70 -3.56
C LEU A 77 2.82 13.15 -4.02
N HIS A 78 3.91 13.58 -4.64
CA HIS A 78 3.99 14.93 -5.17
C HIS A 78 4.64 14.98 -6.55
N SER A 79 4.34 16.05 -7.28
CA SER A 79 4.99 16.33 -8.56
C SER A 79 6.45 16.77 -8.34
N THR A 80 7.29 16.61 -9.34
CA THR A 80 8.71 16.95 -9.25
C THR A 80 8.94 18.43 -8.91
N ASP A 81 8.04 19.30 -9.34
CA ASP A 81 8.06 20.74 -9.01
C ASP A 81 7.39 21.06 -7.65
N SER A 82 6.89 20.06 -6.94
CA SER A 82 6.19 20.17 -5.67
C SER A 82 4.97 21.09 -5.69
N THR A 83 4.40 21.34 -6.86
CA THR A 83 3.20 22.20 -7.01
C THR A 83 1.92 21.44 -6.63
N ASN A 84 1.88 20.14 -6.92
CA ASN A 84 0.75 19.28 -6.66
C ASN A 84 1.16 18.13 -5.73
N MET A 85 0.31 17.85 -4.76
CA MET A 85 0.53 16.77 -3.81
C MET A 85 -0.78 16.05 -3.51
N CYS A 86 -0.69 14.74 -3.30
CA CYS A 86 -1.76 13.93 -2.76
C CYS A 86 -1.26 13.28 -1.48
N PHE A 87 -1.96 13.52 -0.38
CA PHE A 87 -1.61 13.02 0.95
C PHE A 87 -2.62 11.96 1.39
N PHE A 88 -2.13 10.90 2.00
CA PHE A 88 -2.93 9.77 2.48
C PHE A 88 -2.58 9.46 3.92
N THR A 89 -3.58 9.24 4.75
CA THR A 89 -3.42 8.73 6.11
C THR A 89 -4.62 7.86 6.48
N ALA A 90 -4.48 7.04 7.51
CA ALA A 90 -5.57 6.21 8.01
C ALA A 90 -5.64 6.27 9.54
N VAL A 91 -6.72 5.73 10.13
CA VAL A 91 -6.87 5.62 11.59
C VAL A 91 -5.80 4.69 12.15
N ASP A 92 -5.64 3.54 11.50
CA ASP A 92 -4.63 2.53 11.84
C ASP A 92 -3.47 2.59 10.85
N ASN A 93 -2.35 1.97 11.20
CA ASN A 93 -1.27 1.77 10.24
C ASN A 93 -1.77 0.92 9.07
N PHE A 94 -1.30 1.22 7.89
CA PHE A 94 -1.70 0.55 6.66
C PHE A 94 -0.47 0.09 5.86
N SER A 95 -0.69 -0.77 4.90
CA SER A 95 0.30 -1.08 3.87
C SER A 95 0.04 -0.22 2.65
N PHE A 96 1.10 0.15 1.94
CA PHE A 96 0.96 0.78 0.63
C PHE A 96 1.90 0.17 -0.39
N SER A 97 1.55 0.29 -1.66
CA SER A 97 2.47 0.20 -2.79
C SER A 97 2.15 1.28 -3.81
N VAL A 98 3.19 1.80 -4.46
CA VAL A 98 3.07 2.82 -5.51
C VAL A 98 3.86 2.36 -6.72
N SER A 99 3.20 2.28 -7.87
CA SER A 99 3.81 1.74 -9.08
C SER A 99 3.33 2.47 -10.34
N ASN A 100 4.23 2.55 -11.33
CA ASN A 100 3.87 2.93 -12.71
C ASN A 100 3.25 1.77 -13.50
N PHE A 101 3.19 0.57 -12.93
CA PHE A 101 2.61 -0.61 -13.56
C PHE A 101 1.33 -1.03 -12.83
N SER A 102 0.32 -1.44 -13.57
CA SER A 102 -0.86 -2.05 -12.96
C SER A 102 -0.57 -3.48 -12.51
N ALA A 103 -1.33 -3.97 -11.52
CA ALA A 103 -1.21 -5.36 -11.07
C ALA A 103 -1.51 -6.36 -12.22
N PHE A 104 -2.40 -5.98 -13.14
CA PHE A 104 -2.70 -6.79 -14.32
C PHE A 104 -1.48 -6.87 -15.26
N GLU A 105 -0.79 -5.76 -15.49
CA GLU A 105 0.42 -5.72 -16.31
C GLU A 105 1.53 -6.59 -15.70
N LEU A 106 1.76 -6.48 -14.39
CA LEU A 106 2.72 -7.32 -13.67
C LEU A 106 2.38 -8.82 -13.77
N ALA A 107 1.09 -9.18 -13.71
CA ALA A 107 0.66 -10.58 -13.80
C ALA A 107 0.72 -11.14 -15.23
N ARG A 108 0.60 -10.30 -16.25
CA ARG A 108 0.58 -10.69 -17.66
C ARG A 108 1.97 -10.94 -18.24
N CYS A 109 2.95 -10.11 -17.87
CA CYS A 109 4.30 -10.13 -18.43
C CYS A 109 5.16 -11.27 -17.83
N GLN A 110 5.99 -11.85 -18.66
CA GLN A 110 6.95 -12.87 -18.25
C GLN A 110 8.36 -12.31 -18.02
N HIS A 111 8.64 -11.11 -18.58
CA HIS A 111 9.94 -10.47 -18.50
C HIS A 111 9.79 -8.98 -18.24
N GLN A 112 10.79 -8.40 -17.57
CA GLN A 112 10.79 -6.97 -17.21
C GLN A 112 10.69 -6.04 -18.42
N HIS A 113 11.29 -6.39 -19.55
CA HIS A 113 11.27 -5.57 -20.77
C HIS A 113 9.91 -5.54 -21.48
N GLU A 114 8.98 -6.41 -21.10
CA GLU A 114 7.61 -6.45 -21.63
C GLU A 114 6.68 -5.49 -20.90
N LEU A 115 7.10 -5.01 -19.70
CA LEU A 115 6.30 -4.13 -18.88
C LEU A 115 6.09 -2.77 -19.56
N THR A 116 4.84 -2.38 -19.67
CA THR A 116 4.44 -1.08 -20.20
C THR A 116 3.88 -0.22 -19.07
N PRO A 117 4.47 0.96 -18.80
CA PRO A 117 3.93 1.86 -17.79
C PRO A 117 2.49 2.29 -18.08
N ASP A 118 1.67 2.37 -17.04
CA ASP A 118 0.31 2.89 -17.10
C ASP A 118 0.31 4.41 -17.38
N GLU A 119 -0.82 4.92 -17.81
CA GLU A 119 -1.08 6.37 -17.93
C GLU A 119 -1.23 7.06 -16.56
N HIS A 120 -1.31 6.30 -15.49
CA HIS A 120 -1.51 6.74 -14.12
C HIS A 120 -0.46 6.13 -13.20
N VAL A 121 -0.24 6.79 -12.06
CA VAL A 121 0.44 6.18 -10.92
C VAL A 121 -0.60 5.37 -10.14
N ASN A 122 -0.34 4.08 -10.01
CA ASN A 122 -1.19 3.15 -9.26
C ASN A 122 -0.78 3.18 -7.79
N VAL A 123 -1.72 3.52 -6.90
CA VAL A 123 -1.52 3.61 -5.45
C VAL A 123 -2.44 2.63 -4.76
N HIS A 124 -1.88 1.64 -4.11
CA HIS A 124 -2.61 0.74 -3.23
C HIS A 124 -2.50 1.22 -1.79
N LEU A 125 -3.62 1.26 -1.09
CA LEU A 125 -3.71 1.48 0.36
C LEU A 125 -4.46 0.29 0.94
N ASP A 126 -3.78 -0.52 1.73
CA ASP A 126 -4.32 -1.80 2.21
C ASP A 126 -4.44 -1.81 3.74
N ALA A 127 -5.61 -2.15 4.23
CA ALA A 127 -5.85 -2.50 5.63
C ALA A 127 -5.23 -3.85 5.99
N PHE A 128 -5.12 -4.74 5.00
CA PHE A 128 -4.52 -6.05 5.13
C PHE A 128 -3.77 -6.42 3.84
N HIS A 129 -2.57 -6.93 4.02
CA HIS A 129 -1.78 -7.57 2.99
C HIS A 129 -1.32 -8.94 3.48
N MET A 130 -1.50 -9.97 2.67
CA MET A 130 -1.04 -11.33 2.98
C MET A 130 0.49 -11.40 2.93
N GLY A 131 1.09 -12.31 3.69
CA GLY A 131 2.49 -12.65 3.54
C GLY A 131 2.80 -13.23 2.17
N LEU A 132 4.06 -13.19 1.76
CA LEU A 132 4.54 -13.75 0.49
C LEU A 132 5.02 -15.19 0.62
N GLY A 133 5.32 -15.66 1.84
CA GLY A 133 5.98 -16.93 2.08
C GLY A 133 7.46 -16.90 1.69
N GLY A 134 8.00 -18.04 1.31
CA GLY A 134 9.38 -18.14 0.86
C GLY A 134 10.31 -18.94 1.76
N ASP A 135 9.82 -19.49 2.87
CA ASP A 135 10.58 -20.39 3.76
C ASP A 135 10.94 -21.70 3.05
N CYS A 136 10.11 -22.08 2.08
CA CYS A 136 10.28 -23.28 1.31
C CYS A 136 10.31 -22.95 -0.18
N SER A 137 11.35 -23.39 -0.88
CA SER A 137 11.49 -23.20 -2.33
C SER A 137 10.71 -24.22 -3.18
N TRP A 138 10.12 -25.24 -2.56
CA TRP A 138 9.46 -26.33 -3.26
C TRP A 138 7.99 -26.08 -3.57
N PHE A 139 7.31 -25.30 -2.71
CA PHE A 139 5.89 -24.99 -2.88
C PHE A 139 5.55 -23.66 -2.19
N PRO A 140 4.52 -22.94 -2.67
CA PRO A 140 4.03 -21.76 -2.02
C PRO A 140 3.59 -22.07 -0.58
N CYS A 141 4.15 -21.37 0.39
CA CYS A 141 3.85 -21.56 1.79
C CYS A 141 3.81 -20.19 2.48
N VAL A 142 2.64 -19.79 2.94
CA VAL A 142 2.44 -18.61 3.79
C VAL A 142 1.96 -19.10 5.15
N HIS A 143 2.61 -18.68 6.22
CA HIS A 143 2.19 -19.04 7.58
C HIS A 143 0.79 -18.49 7.87
N GLU A 144 0.00 -19.26 8.63
CA GLU A 144 -1.42 -18.95 8.90
C GLU A 144 -1.63 -17.56 9.51
N GLU A 145 -0.68 -17.09 10.32
CA GLU A 145 -0.72 -15.77 10.94
C GLU A 145 -0.68 -14.62 9.92
N PHE A 146 -0.16 -14.86 8.71
CA PHE A 146 -0.09 -13.88 7.61
C PHE A 146 -1.14 -14.10 6.54
N VAL A 147 -2.09 -14.99 6.77
CA VAL A 147 -3.23 -15.25 5.89
C VAL A 147 -4.46 -14.54 6.43
N ALA A 148 -5.32 -14.02 5.56
CA ALA A 148 -6.55 -13.36 5.95
C ALA A 148 -7.47 -14.31 6.75
N SER A 149 -7.54 -14.13 8.05
CA SER A 149 -8.37 -14.94 8.98
C SER A 149 -9.76 -14.36 9.18
N SER A 150 -9.90 -13.04 9.10
CA SER A 150 -11.18 -12.37 9.26
C SER A 150 -12.00 -12.38 7.96
N ARG A 151 -13.32 -12.48 8.11
CA ARG A 151 -14.26 -12.31 6.98
C ARG A 151 -14.82 -10.90 6.87
N ARG A 152 -14.54 -10.06 7.85
CA ARG A 152 -15.00 -8.66 7.88
C ARG A 152 -13.81 -7.75 8.14
N TYR A 153 -13.63 -6.76 7.27
CA TYR A 153 -12.61 -5.74 7.36
C TYR A 153 -13.27 -4.36 7.32
N SER A 154 -12.80 -3.47 8.18
CA SER A 154 -13.13 -2.04 8.16
C SER A 154 -11.84 -1.27 7.92
N PHE A 155 -11.86 -0.34 6.98
CA PHE A 155 -10.71 0.52 6.68
C PHE A 155 -11.19 1.94 6.46
N ARG A 156 -10.68 2.86 7.27
CA ARG A 156 -11.00 4.26 7.19
C ARG A 156 -9.72 5.06 6.95
N PHE A 157 -9.70 5.78 5.86
CA PHE A 157 -8.55 6.58 5.43
C PHE A 157 -9.01 7.94 4.94
N LEU A 158 -8.07 8.89 4.91
CA LEU A 158 -8.23 10.22 4.37
C LEU A 158 -7.35 10.36 3.13
N VAL A 159 -7.90 11.02 2.10
CA VAL A 159 -7.16 11.48 0.94
C VAL A 159 -7.33 12.99 0.88
N ALA A 160 -6.23 13.73 0.82
CA ALA A 160 -6.24 15.18 0.68
C ALA A 160 -5.38 15.62 -0.50
N GLY A 161 -5.96 16.41 -1.40
CA GLY A 161 -5.20 17.19 -2.38
C GLY A 161 -4.60 18.42 -1.69
N VAL A 162 -3.32 18.63 -1.86
CA VAL A 162 -2.57 19.73 -1.21
C VAL A 162 -1.84 20.52 -2.28
N SER A 163 -2.00 21.83 -2.28
CA SER A 163 -1.29 22.75 -3.18
C SER A 163 -0.31 23.59 -2.37
N GLY A 164 0.99 23.26 -2.45
CA GLY A 164 2.07 23.98 -1.80
C GLY A 164 2.44 23.50 -0.39
N ALA A 165 3.66 23.82 0.03
CA ALA A 165 4.29 23.31 1.24
C ALA A 165 3.59 23.71 2.57
N ALA A 166 2.89 24.84 2.62
CA ALA A 166 2.21 25.29 3.84
C ALA A 166 1.05 24.36 4.21
N GLN A 167 0.31 23.83 3.24
CA GLN A 167 -0.81 22.92 3.48
C GLN A 167 -0.35 21.50 3.86
N LEU A 168 0.91 21.16 3.60
CA LEU A 168 1.47 19.87 4.01
C LEU A 168 1.53 19.74 5.53
N LEU A 169 1.93 20.81 6.24
CA LEU A 169 1.98 20.81 7.71
C LEU A 169 0.58 20.62 8.31
N ASP A 170 -0.44 21.22 7.69
CA ASP A 170 -1.83 21.04 8.12
C ASP A 170 -2.29 19.59 7.85
N ALA A 171 -1.91 19.00 6.71
CA ALA A 171 -2.23 17.62 6.39
C ALA A 171 -1.58 16.63 7.38
N TYR A 172 -0.35 16.88 7.85
CA TYR A 172 0.30 16.08 8.89
C TYR A 172 -0.38 16.16 10.26
N SER A 173 -1.02 17.29 10.54
CA SER A 173 -1.76 17.48 11.80
C SER A 173 -3.18 16.88 11.75
N TYR A 174 -3.64 16.50 10.57
CA TYR A 174 -4.98 15.95 10.38
C TYR A 174 -5.07 14.56 11.02
N ARG A 175 -5.85 14.47 12.09
CA ARG A 175 -6.19 13.19 12.71
C ARG A 175 -7.63 12.86 12.37
N LEU A 176 -7.84 11.69 11.81
CA LEU A 176 -9.19 11.15 11.69
C LEU A 176 -9.79 11.01 13.09
N PRO A 177 -11.00 11.52 13.33
CA PRO A 177 -11.65 11.34 14.62
C PRO A 177 -11.79 9.85 14.92
N ALA A 178 -11.53 9.46 16.17
CA ALA A 178 -11.82 8.12 16.64
C ALA A 178 -13.30 7.78 16.38
N GLU A 179 -13.61 6.51 16.16
CA GLU A 179 -15.01 6.12 16.06
C GLU A 179 -15.75 6.48 17.35
N PRO A 180 -17.01 6.97 17.23
CA PRO A 180 -17.88 7.01 18.40
C PRO A 180 -17.96 5.59 18.96
N THR A 181 -17.75 5.47 20.25
CA THR A 181 -17.71 4.19 21.02
C THR A 181 -19.05 3.44 21.06
N ASP A 182 -20.03 3.80 20.23
CA ASP A 182 -21.38 3.24 20.21
C ASP A 182 -21.71 2.43 18.95
N ALA A 183 -20.86 1.47 18.61
CA ALA A 183 -21.32 0.31 17.86
C ALA A 183 -21.50 -0.86 18.83
N LYS A 184 -22.58 -0.84 19.61
CA LYS A 184 -23.06 -2.02 20.31
C LYS A 184 -23.21 -3.13 19.29
N GLU A 185 -22.43 -4.18 19.48
CA GLU A 185 -22.63 -5.45 18.80
C GLU A 185 -24.11 -5.84 18.89
N VAL A 186 -24.79 -5.81 17.77
CA VAL A 186 -26.05 -6.53 17.62
C VAL A 186 -25.66 -7.95 17.24
N GLU A 187 -25.41 -8.76 18.27
CA GLU A 187 -25.51 -10.21 18.14
C GLU A 187 -26.94 -10.57 17.72
N LYS A 188 -27.08 -11.15 16.55
CA LYS A 188 -28.11 -12.16 16.27
C LYS A 188 -27.69 -13.01 15.08
#